data_945a59acae260a7dce20d45ab62344e0
#
_entry.id   945a59acae260a7dce20d45ab62344e0
#
_cell.length_a   1.000
_cell.length_b   1.000
_cell.length_c   1.000
_cell.angle_alpha   90.00
_cell.angle_beta   90.00
_cell.angle_gamma   90.00
#
_symmetry.space_group_name_H-M   'P 1'
#
loop_
_entity.id
_entity.type
_entity.pdbx_description
1 polymer ?
#
loop_
_entity_poly.entity_id
_entity_poly.type
_entity_poly.pdbx_seq_one_letter_code
_entity_poly.pdbx_strand_id
1 'polypeptide(L)'
;MIAVIGTRPQFIKHASLEMAARGKMDIESIHTGQHFDENMSSIFFDQLKINTPKYNLDSEGKTHGSQTASMLIGIEEILLDEKPDFVLVYGDSNTTLAGALSASKLNIPIVHVEAGLRSFNKNMPEEINRILTDHTADTLFCSSPEGIHNLSKEGIKNGVFLVGDIMKDLVLHYTSKDSKLDKLYNFDYYYATLHRPYNVDNKDRLMQIFDVLNTLDHKVVFAIHPRTKVNVGKYQIDLSKFENIHVIESQSYFKNLDHITESLAVITDSGGMQKESYWLLKKCVTIRSETEWTETLRHDANTLVFENLKDIQNVINLAPKKFDDSLYGYGNTGSQIVDTLINNYQKNLN
;
A
#
# COMPACT_ATOMS: atom_id res chain seq x y z
N MET A 1 -7.56 -18.17 12.64
CA MET A 1 -6.54 -17.10 12.53
C MET A 1 -7.21 -15.76 12.74
N ILE A 2 -6.53 -14.82 13.41
CA ILE A 2 -7.00 -13.42 13.54
C ILE A 2 -6.05 -12.49 12.79
N ALA A 3 -6.59 -11.67 11.89
CA ALA A 3 -5.87 -10.62 11.18
C ALA A 3 -6.04 -9.27 11.88
N VAL A 4 -4.96 -8.54 12.11
CA VAL A 4 -5.00 -7.19 12.71
C VAL A 4 -4.82 -6.16 11.61
N ILE A 5 -5.84 -5.32 11.40
CA ILE A 5 -5.92 -4.34 10.33
C ILE A 5 -6.35 -2.97 10.88
N GLY A 6 -5.94 -1.88 10.27
CA GLY A 6 -6.29 -0.54 10.77
C GLY A 6 -6.01 0.59 9.78
N THR A 7 -5.39 0.28 8.63
CA THR A 7 -5.07 1.27 7.60
C THR A 7 -5.55 0.81 6.23
N ARG A 8 -5.82 1.77 5.34
CA ARG A 8 -6.29 1.50 3.98
C ARG A 8 -5.47 0.46 3.21
N PRO A 9 -4.11 0.51 3.18
CA PRO A 9 -3.33 -0.52 2.50
C PRO A 9 -3.52 -1.92 3.10
N GLN A 10 -3.77 -2.01 4.42
CA GLN A 10 -4.00 -3.30 5.08
C GLN A 10 -5.35 -3.91 4.67
N PHE A 11 -6.39 -3.09 4.49
CA PHE A 11 -7.69 -3.59 3.99
C PHE A 11 -7.56 -4.20 2.60
N ILE A 12 -6.79 -3.55 1.70
CA ILE A 12 -6.55 -4.03 0.34
C ILE A 12 -5.81 -5.38 0.37
N LYS A 13 -4.75 -5.48 1.18
CA LYS A 13 -3.97 -6.72 1.36
C LYS A 13 -4.83 -7.83 1.96
N HIS A 14 -5.63 -7.49 2.97
CA HIS A 14 -6.52 -8.42 3.65
C HIS A 14 -7.58 -8.99 2.71
N ALA A 15 -8.15 -8.17 1.83
CA ALA A 15 -9.12 -8.61 0.84
C ALA A 15 -8.57 -9.72 -0.07
N SER A 16 -7.35 -9.56 -0.56
CA SER A 16 -6.69 -10.58 -1.39
C SER A 16 -6.49 -11.89 -0.63
N LEU A 17 -6.08 -11.80 0.64
CA LEU A 17 -5.86 -12.98 1.46
C LEU A 17 -7.18 -13.68 1.81
N GLU A 18 -8.20 -12.93 2.21
CA GLU A 18 -9.51 -13.48 2.54
C GLU A 18 -10.15 -14.18 1.33
N MET A 19 -10.00 -13.59 0.13
CA MET A 19 -10.46 -14.24 -1.11
C MET A 19 -9.77 -15.57 -1.34
N ALA A 20 -8.46 -15.67 -1.10
CA ALA A 20 -7.68 -16.89 -1.28
C ALA A 20 -7.97 -17.95 -0.20
N ALA A 21 -8.37 -17.52 0.98
CA ALA A 21 -8.65 -18.38 2.13
C ALA A 21 -10.06 -19.00 2.13
N ARG A 22 -10.97 -18.49 1.29
CA ARG A 22 -12.37 -18.96 1.25
C ARG A 22 -12.46 -20.47 1.06
N GLY A 23 -13.15 -21.13 2.00
CA GLY A 23 -13.32 -22.58 2.01
C GLY A 23 -12.08 -23.40 2.39
N LYS A 24 -10.98 -22.74 2.77
CA LYS A 24 -9.73 -23.38 3.19
C LYS A 24 -9.37 -23.08 4.64
N MET A 25 -9.60 -21.85 5.10
CA MET A 25 -9.19 -21.36 6.40
C MET A 25 -10.13 -20.27 6.88
N ASP A 26 -10.49 -20.30 8.16
CA ASP A 26 -11.29 -19.24 8.78
C ASP A 26 -10.38 -18.09 9.20
N ILE A 27 -10.72 -16.88 8.72
CA ILE A 27 -10.03 -15.64 9.05
C ILE A 27 -11.05 -14.67 9.65
N GLU A 28 -10.80 -14.28 10.89
CA GLU A 28 -11.48 -13.17 11.55
C GLU A 28 -10.55 -11.96 11.59
N SER A 29 -11.09 -10.76 11.75
CA SER A 29 -10.26 -9.57 11.81
C SER A 29 -10.61 -8.64 12.97
N ILE A 30 -9.57 -7.96 13.47
CA ILE A 30 -9.64 -6.85 14.42
C ILE A 30 -9.32 -5.57 13.66
N HIS A 31 -10.25 -4.62 13.62
CA HIS A 31 -9.99 -3.28 13.12
C HIS A 31 -9.53 -2.39 14.25
N THR A 32 -8.32 -1.86 14.18
CA THR A 32 -7.73 -1.08 15.28
C THR A 32 -8.18 0.38 15.33
N GLY A 33 -8.82 0.91 14.29
CA GLY A 33 -9.21 2.32 14.21
C GLY A 33 -8.05 3.28 13.95
N GLN A 34 -6.85 2.82 13.54
CA GLN A 34 -5.71 3.70 13.29
C GLN A 34 -6.01 4.80 12.27
N HIS A 35 -6.74 4.48 11.20
CA HIS A 35 -7.32 5.46 10.28
C HIS A 35 -8.82 5.50 10.51
N PHE A 36 -9.27 6.40 11.37
CA PHE A 36 -10.66 6.56 11.73
C PHE A 36 -11.35 7.46 10.71
N ASP A 37 -12.04 6.84 9.76
CA ASP A 37 -13.07 7.48 8.94
C ASP A 37 -14.14 6.41 8.68
N GLU A 38 -15.19 6.42 9.52
CA GLU A 38 -16.28 5.42 9.45
C GLU A 38 -16.85 5.28 8.03
N ASN A 39 -16.99 6.41 7.33
CA ASN A 39 -17.52 6.42 5.97
C ASN A 39 -16.54 5.84 4.94
N MET A 40 -15.22 5.93 5.19
CA MET A 40 -14.23 5.37 4.28
C MET A 40 -13.99 3.88 4.51
N SER A 41 -14.03 3.41 5.75
CA SER A 41 -13.79 2.00 6.07
C SER A 41 -14.93 1.10 5.57
N SER A 42 -16.20 1.44 5.85
CA SER A 42 -17.37 0.66 5.41
C SER A 42 -17.44 0.53 3.88
N ILE A 43 -17.21 1.63 3.15
CA ILE A 43 -17.16 1.63 1.68
C ILE A 43 -16.08 0.66 1.16
N PHE A 44 -14.92 0.57 1.86
CA PHE A 44 -13.87 -0.37 1.49
C PHE A 44 -14.28 -1.83 1.66
N PHE A 45 -14.93 -2.18 2.77
CA PHE A 45 -15.39 -3.54 3.02
C PHE A 45 -16.41 -3.97 1.95
N ASP A 46 -17.35 -3.09 1.60
CA ASP A 46 -18.34 -3.35 0.56
C ASP A 46 -17.71 -3.49 -0.84
N GLN A 47 -16.81 -2.57 -1.21
CA GLN A 47 -16.15 -2.59 -2.51
C GLN A 47 -15.23 -3.79 -2.69
N LEU A 48 -14.50 -4.17 -1.65
CA LEU A 48 -13.57 -5.29 -1.66
C LEU A 48 -14.27 -6.64 -1.40
N LYS A 49 -15.55 -6.63 -1.00
CA LYS A 49 -16.33 -7.83 -0.64
C LYS A 49 -15.66 -8.67 0.44
N ILE A 50 -15.06 -8.02 1.41
CA ILE A 50 -14.47 -8.66 2.59
C ILE A 50 -15.45 -8.64 3.76
N ASN A 51 -15.27 -9.60 4.68
CA ASN A 51 -16.08 -9.66 5.87
C ASN A 51 -15.86 -8.42 6.74
N THR A 52 -16.91 -7.94 7.38
CA THR A 52 -16.77 -6.89 8.40
C THR A 52 -15.93 -7.41 9.55
N PRO A 53 -15.02 -6.59 10.10
CA PRO A 53 -14.22 -6.99 11.24
C PRO A 53 -15.09 -7.44 12.41
N LYS A 54 -14.71 -8.55 13.05
CA LYS A 54 -15.41 -9.06 14.21
C LYS A 54 -15.28 -8.11 15.41
N TYR A 55 -14.14 -7.44 15.51
CA TYR A 55 -13.81 -6.48 16.56
C TYR A 55 -13.39 -5.14 15.97
N ASN A 56 -13.90 -4.06 16.57
CA ASN A 56 -13.49 -2.69 16.27
C ASN A 56 -12.95 -2.05 17.54
N LEU A 57 -11.68 -1.63 17.50
CA LEU A 57 -11.05 -0.88 18.56
C LEU A 57 -11.11 0.61 18.19
N ASP A 58 -11.63 1.43 19.08
CA ASP A 58 -11.55 2.89 18.97
C ASP A 58 -10.20 3.34 19.51
N SER A 59 -9.13 3.07 18.75
CA SER A 59 -7.77 3.41 19.19
C SER A 59 -7.50 4.88 19.05
N GLU A 60 -7.93 5.65 20.03
CA GLU A 60 -7.62 7.06 20.13
C GLU A 60 -6.18 7.26 20.63
N GLY A 61 -5.43 8.10 19.93
CA GLY A 61 -4.09 8.48 20.35
C GLY A 61 -3.59 9.70 19.60
N LYS A 62 -3.14 10.73 20.35
CA LYS A 62 -2.57 11.96 19.76
C LYS A 62 -1.13 11.79 19.29
N THR A 63 -0.43 10.78 19.78
CA THR A 63 0.97 10.47 19.43
C THR A 63 1.10 9.01 19.03
N HIS A 64 2.15 8.67 18.26
CA HIS A 64 2.41 7.28 17.88
C HIS A 64 2.45 6.34 19.08
N GLY A 65 3.12 6.73 20.17
CA GLY A 65 3.23 5.92 21.38
C GLY A 65 1.89 5.66 22.05
N SER A 66 1.07 6.70 22.26
CA SER A 66 -0.25 6.55 22.89
C SER A 66 -1.22 5.74 22.04
N GLN A 67 -1.18 5.92 20.71
CA GLN A 67 -1.98 5.15 19.76
C GLN A 67 -1.58 3.68 19.78
N THR A 68 -0.28 3.38 19.69
CA THR A 68 0.22 2.00 19.73
C THR A 68 -0.13 1.31 21.05
N ALA A 69 0.00 2.01 22.20
CA ALA A 69 -0.35 1.48 23.51
C ALA A 69 -1.85 1.13 23.61
N SER A 70 -2.74 2.01 23.15
CA SER A 70 -4.19 1.76 23.13
C SER A 70 -4.53 0.52 22.28
N MET A 71 -3.96 0.41 21.08
CA MET A 71 -4.13 -0.76 20.21
C MET A 71 -3.63 -2.04 20.88
N LEU A 72 -2.44 -2.00 21.49
CA LEU A 72 -1.81 -3.16 22.12
C LEU A 72 -2.70 -3.72 23.23
N ILE A 73 -3.24 -2.88 24.11
CA ILE A 73 -4.13 -3.27 25.20
C ILE A 73 -5.39 -3.95 24.64
N GLY A 74 -6.10 -3.28 23.70
CA GLY A 74 -7.34 -3.84 23.18
C GLY A 74 -7.14 -5.11 22.35
N ILE A 75 -6.02 -5.24 21.63
CA ILE A 75 -5.69 -6.48 20.90
C ILE A 75 -5.40 -7.59 21.89
N GLU A 76 -4.61 -7.35 22.95
CA GLU A 76 -4.26 -8.35 23.94
C GLU A 76 -5.50 -8.92 24.62
N GLU A 77 -6.45 -8.08 25.03
CA GLU A 77 -7.73 -8.52 25.62
C GLU A 77 -8.50 -9.47 24.69
N ILE A 78 -8.60 -9.13 23.40
CA ILE A 78 -9.28 -9.99 22.42
C ILE A 78 -8.53 -11.31 22.23
N LEU A 79 -7.20 -11.29 22.14
CA LEU A 79 -6.40 -12.49 21.91
C LEU A 79 -6.44 -13.45 23.11
N LEU A 80 -6.59 -12.95 24.33
CA LEU A 80 -6.76 -13.77 25.54
C LEU A 80 -8.08 -14.57 25.51
N ASP A 81 -9.13 -13.98 24.96
CA ASP A 81 -10.45 -14.63 24.87
C ASP A 81 -10.51 -15.59 23.67
N GLU A 82 -10.05 -15.15 22.48
CA GLU A 82 -10.19 -15.89 21.22
C GLU A 82 -9.18 -17.02 21.04
N LYS A 83 -7.98 -16.90 21.60
CA LYS A 83 -6.89 -17.89 21.53
C LYS A 83 -6.67 -18.44 20.11
N PRO A 84 -6.41 -17.57 19.11
CA PRO A 84 -6.26 -18.00 17.73
C PRO A 84 -4.98 -18.82 17.55
N ASP A 85 -4.95 -19.71 16.54
CA ASP A 85 -3.74 -20.47 16.17
C ASP A 85 -2.62 -19.55 15.67
N PHE A 86 -2.98 -18.44 15.01
CA PHE A 86 -2.06 -17.44 14.46
C PHE A 86 -2.64 -16.03 14.58
N VAL A 87 -1.75 -15.05 14.75
CA VAL A 87 -2.04 -13.64 14.53
C VAL A 87 -1.34 -13.18 13.25
N LEU A 88 -2.10 -12.58 12.34
CA LEU A 88 -1.58 -12.09 11.06
C LEU A 88 -1.54 -10.56 11.06
N VAL A 89 -0.40 -10.01 10.63
CA VAL A 89 -0.16 -8.57 10.50
C VAL A 89 0.39 -8.24 9.11
N TYR A 90 0.17 -6.99 8.65
CA TYR A 90 0.55 -6.54 7.31
C TYR A 90 1.41 -5.28 7.37
N GLY A 91 2.52 -5.27 6.65
CA GLY A 91 3.35 -4.07 6.43
C GLY A 91 3.98 -3.52 7.71
N ASP A 92 3.84 -2.22 7.95
CA ASP A 92 4.70 -1.49 8.88
C ASP A 92 4.01 -0.38 9.70
N SER A 93 2.68 -0.40 9.78
CA SER A 93 1.92 0.60 10.55
C SER A 93 2.03 0.37 12.07
N ASN A 94 1.54 1.32 12.88
CA ASN A 94 1.41 1.13 14.33
C ASN A 94 0.51 -0.06 14.66
N THR A 95 -0.53 -0.32 13.84
CA THR A 95 -1.39 -1.50 13.92
C THR A 95 -0.59 -2.80 13.81
N THR A 96 0.34 -2.85 12.85
CA THR A 96 1.22 -4.00 12.62
C THR A 96 2.06 -4.30 13.86
N LEU A 97 2.73 -3.27 14.39
CA LEU A 97 3.57 -3.40 15.58
C LEU A 97 2.74 -3.81 16.81
N ALA A 98 1.59 -3.19 17.04
CA ALA A 98 0.74 -3.51 18.18
C ALA A 98 0.26 -4.97 18.11
N GLY A 99 -0.22 -5.44 16.95
CA GLY A 99 -0.63 -6.82 16.73
C GLY A 99 0.48 -7.82 16.98
N ALA A 100 1.68 -7.56 16.44
CA ALA A 100 2.83 -8.42 16.62
C ALA A 100 3.29 -8.48 18.09
N LEU A 101 3.38 -7.36 18.77
CA LEU A 101 3.80 -7.33 20.16
C LEU A 101 2.78 -7.99 21.10
N SER A 102 1.47 -7.76 20.93
CA SER A 102 0.44 -8.43 21.74
C SER A 102 0.50 -9.95 21.57
N ALA A 103 0.57 -10.45 20.33
CA ALA A 103 0.68 -11.87 20.05
C ALA A 103 1.96 -12.50 20.63
N SER A 104 3.10 -11.80 20.47
CA SER A 104 4.39 -12.25 21.02
C SER A 104 4.36 -12.44 22.55
N LYS A 105 3.71 -11.52 23.28
CA LYS A 105 3.59 -11.61 24.75
C LYS A 105 2.70 -12.76 25.20
N LEU A 106 1.78 -13.20 24.36
CA LEU A 106 0.87 -14.32 24.62
C LEU A 106 1.38 -15.66 24.05
N ASN A 107 2.58 -15.68 23.46
CA ASN A 107 3.15 -16.84 22.76
C ASN A 107 2.22 -17.38 21.64
N ILE A 108 1.49 -16.50 20.96
CA ILE A 108 0.70 -16.84 19.78
C ILE A 108 1.58 -16.62 18.55
N PRO A 109 1.70 -17.63 17.65
CA PRO A 109 2.52 -17.53 16.45
C PRO A 109 2.11 -16.34 15.56
N ILE A 110 3.10 -15.61 15.06
CA ILE A 110 2.91 -14.37 14.29
C ILE A 110 3.24 -14.60 12.83
N VAL A 111 2.32 -14.20 11.96
CA VAL A 111 2.47 -14.20 10.51
C VAL A 111 2.60 -12.75 10.03
N HIS A 112 3.72 -12.41 9.41
CA HIS A 112 3.96 -11.07 8.86
C HIS A 112 3.95 -11.11 7.33
N VAL A 113 3.01 -10.40 6.72
CA VAL A 113 2.89 -10.23 5.25
C VAL A 113 3.47 -8.89 4.84
N GLU A 114 4.31 -8.87 3.83
CA GLU A 114 5.16 -7.77 3.37
C GLU A 114 6.35 -7.55 4.33
N ALA A 115 7.00 -8.63 4.70
CA ALA A 115 8.18 -8.66 5.56
C ALA A 115 9.48 -8.31 4.82
N GLY A 116 10.50 -7.90 5.57
CA GLY A 116 11.87 -7.72 5.07
C GLY A 116 12.14 -6.41 4.33
N LEU A 117 11.15 -5.53 4.16
CA LEU A 117 11.40 -4.20 3.57
C LEU A 117 12.23 -3.34 4.51
N ARG A 118 13.16 -2.54 3.94
CA ARG A 118 14.00 -1.60 4.70
C ARG A 118 14.17 -0.29 3.93
N SER A 119 13.98 0.82 4.64
CA SER A 119 14.36 2.16 4.19
C SER A 119 15.72 2.59 4.73
N PHE A 120 16.21 1.87 5.76
CA PHE A 120 17.42 2.21 6.52
C PHE A 120 17.39 3.59 7.19
N ASN A 121 16.21 4.22 7.26
CA ASN A 121 15.99 5.51 7.89
C ASN A 121 15.21 5.36 9.20
N LYS A 122 15.90 5.24 10.32
CA LYS A 122 15.30 5.08 11.64
C LYS A 122 14.53 6.32 12.16
N ASN A 123 14.53 7.44 11.43
CA ASN A 123 13.67 8.57 11.74
C ASN A 123 12.23 8.34 11.23
N MET A 124 12.00 7.32 10.42
CA MET A 124 10.66 6.90 9.99
C MET A 124 10.07 5.94 11.03
N PRO A 125 8.89 6.24 11.61
CA PRO A 125 8.20 5.31 12.52
C PRO A 125 7.96 3.94 11.90
N GLU A 126 7.64 3.90 10.61
CA GLU A 126 7.40 2.67 9.85
C GLU A 126 8.64 1.77 9.79
N GLU A 127 9.85 2.36 9.72
CA GLU A 127 11.08 1.56 9.73
C GLU A 127 11.28 0.86 11.07
N ILE A 128 11.00 1.53 12.17
CA ILE A 128 11.05 0.93 13.51
C ILE A 128 10.02 -0.19 13.61
N ASN A 129 8.80 0.06 13.17
CA ASN A 129 7.71 -0.92 13.24
C ASN A 129 8.05 -2.20 12.47
N ARG A 130 8.56 -2.09 11.21
CA ARG A 130 8.88 -3.27 10.39
C ARG A 130 10.02 -4.09 10.94
N ILE A 131 11.09 -3.44 11.45
CA ILE A 131 12.20 -4.13 12.08
C ILE A 131 11.72 -4.93 13.29
N LEU A 132 10.97 -4.31 14.20
CA LEU A 132 10.48 -4.99 15.40
C LEU A 132 9.50 -6.12 15.07
N THR A 133 8.62 -5.92 14.11
CA THR A 133 7.67 -6.94 13.66
C THR A 133 8.40 -8.13 13.04
N ASP A 134 9.35 -7.90 12.14
CA ASP A 134 10.13 -8.97 11.52
C ASP A 134 10.91 -9.81 12.55
N HIS A 135 11.47 -9.17 13.57
CA HIS A 135 12.22 -9.86 14.63
C HIS A 135 11.34 -10.63 15.63
N THR A 136 10.04 -10.36 15.65
CA THR A 136 9.07 -11.08 16.52
C THR A 136 8.24 -12.11 15.77
N ALA A 137 8.20 -12.05 14.43
CA ALA A 137 7.37 -12.93 13.62
C ALA A 137 8.00 -14.32 13.43
N ASP A 138 7.14 -15.36 13.45
CA ASP A 138 7.52 -16.77 13.22
C ASP A 138 7.49 -17.12 11.73
N THR A 139 6.58 -16.48 10.97
CA THR A 139 6.43 -16.68 9.52
C THR A 139 6.44 -15.34 8.82
N LEU A 140 7.37 -15.18 7.88
CA LEU A 140 7.64 -13.94 7.18
C LEU A 140 7.46 -14.12 5.67
N PHE A 141 6.47 -13.46 5.10
CA PHE A 141 6.18 -13.49 3.68
C PHE A 141 6.73 -12.24 2.99
N CYS A 142 7.79 -12.42 2.20
CA CYS A 142 8.48 -11.35 1.48
C CYS A 142 7.86 -11.12 0.11
N SER A 143 7.70 -9.85 -0.26
CA SER A 143 7.19 -9.44 -1.58
C SER A 143 8.25 -9.50 -2.68
N SER A 144 9.54 -9.40 -2.33
CA SER A 144 10.64 -9.41 -3.28
C SER A 144 11.89 -10.12 -2.72
N PRO A 145 12.85 -10.51 -3.59
CA PRO A 145 14.13 -11.08 -3.16
C PRO A 145 14.93 -10.14 -2.24
N GLU A 146 14.76 -8.82 -2.38
CA GLU A 146 15.44 -7.84 -1.53
C GLU A 146 14.98 -7.98 -0.06
N GLY A 147 13.68 -8.24 0.17
CA GLY A 147 13.17 -8.52 1.51
C GLY A 147 13.87 -9.71 2.17
N ILE A 148 14.04 -10.83 1.43
CA ILE A 148 14.79 -12.00 1.93
C ILE A 148 16.24 -11.64 2.25
N HIS A 149 16.87 -10.87 1.37
CA HIS A 149 18.25 -10.45 1.55
C HIS A 149 18.44 -9.60 2.83
N ASN A 150 17.53 -8.65 3.07
CA ASN A 150 17.55 -7.81 4.26
C ASN A 150 17.38 -8.65 5.54
N LEU A 151 16.39 -9.55 5.59
CA LEU A 151 16.18 -10.45 6.72
C LEU A 151 17.41 -11.33 6.98
N SER A 152 18.01 -11.87 5.92
CA SER A 152 19.21 -12.70 6.05
C SER A 152 20.40 -11.91 6.63
N LYS A 153 20.57 -10.64 6.28
CA LYS A 153 21.60 -9.75 6.87
C LYS A 153 21.37 -9.52 8.37
N GLU A 154 20.11 -9.50 8.80
CA GLU A 154 19.72 -9.34 10.19
C GLU A 154 19.70 -10.68 10.97
N GLY A 155 20.08 -11.80 10.33
CA GLY A 155 20.17 -13.11 10.93
C GLY A 155 18.85 -13.91 10.90
N ILE A 156 17.78 -13.36 10.34
CA ILE A 156 16.48 -14.02 10.21
C ILE A 156 16.48 -14.88 8.94
N LYS A 157 16.53 -16.20 9.13
CA LYS A 157 16.63 -17.17 8.01
C LYS A 157 15.52 -18.21 8.02
N ASN A 158 14.94 -18.49 9.17
CA ASN A 158 13.87 -19.48 9.33
C ASN A 158 12.50 -18.82 9.15
N GLY A 159 11.53 -19.57 8.65
CA GLY A 159 10.17 -19.07 8.48
C GLY A 159 10.01 -17.99 7.38
N VAL A 160 11.02 -17.79 6.52
CA VAL A 160 11.04 -16.77 5.48
C VAL A 160 10.66 -17.36 4.13
N PHE A 161 9.65 -16.77 3.48
CA PHE A 161 9.11 -17.25 2.20
C PHE A 161 9.00 -16.10 1.19
N LEU A 162 9.48 -16.31 -0.04
CA LEU A 162 9.24 -15.41 -1.15
C LEU A 162 7.91 -15.78 -1.81
N VAL A 163 6.92 -14.91 -1.71
CA VAL A 163 5.57 -15.18 -2.24
C VAL A 163 5.08 -14.14 -3.25
N GLY A 164 5.74 -12.96 -3.28
CA GLY A 164 5.30 -11.83 -4.07
C GLY A 164 4.44 -10.84 -3.26
N ASP A 165 3.91 -9.85 -3.96
CA ASP A 165 3.09 -8.80 -3.34
C ASP A 165 1.60 -9.14 -3.44
N ILE A 166 0.97 -9.27 -2.30
CA ILE A 166 -0.45 -9.65 -2.22
C ILE A 166 -1.40 -8.59 -2.81
N MET A 167 -0.99 -7.34 -2.92
CA MET A 167 -1.78 -6.30 -3.60
C MET A 167 -1.86 -6.56 -5.11
N LYS A 168 -0.82 -7.19 -5.71
CA LYS A 168 -0.82 -7.56 -7.12
C LYS A 168 -1.97 -8.51 -7.45
N ASP A 169 -2.30 -9.43 -6.55
CA ASP A 169 -3.41 -10.37 -6.72
C ASP A 169 -4.72 -9.64 -6.97
N LEU A 170 -5.01 -8.61 -6.16
CA LEU A 170 -6.23 -7.82 -6.30
C LEU A 170 -6.24 -6.99 -7.59
N VAL A 171 -5.11 -6.36 -7.93
CA VAL A 171 -4.99 -5.56 -9.17
C VAL A 171 -5.25 -6.45 -10.38
N LEU A 172 -4.59 -7.60 -10.49
CA LEU A 172 -4.77 -8.52 -11.61
C LEU A 172 -6.19 -9.12 -11.62
N HIS A 173 -6.74 -9.48 -10.46
CA HIS A 173 -8.13 -9.97 -10.38
C HIS A 173 -9.15 -8.94 -10.85
N TYR A 174 -8.95 -7.66 -10.50
CA TYR A 174 -9.84 -6.58 -10.91
C TYR A 174 -9.76 -6.33 -12.41
N THR A 175 -8.56 -6.25 -12.95
CA THR A 175 -8.35 -5.93 -14.38
C THR A 175 -8.59 -7.11 -15.32
N SER A 176 -8.56 -8.36 -14.82
CA SER A 176 -8.89 -9.56 -15.64
C SER A 176 -10.40 -9.75 -15.87
N LYS A 177 -11.25 -9.07 -15.10
CA LYS A 177 -12.67 -9.07 -15.40
C LYS A 177 -12.87 -8.29 -16.68
N ASP A 178 -13.37 -8.95 -17.73
CA ASP A 178 -13.73 -8.42 -19.07
C ASP A 178 -14.78 -7.27 -18.98
N SER A 179 -14.51 -6.26 -18.19
CA SER A 179 -15.20 -5.01 -18.29
C SER A 179 -14.53 -4.23 -19.41
N LYS A 180 -15.18 -4.14 -20.57
CA LYS A 180 -14.97 -2.99 -21.45
C LYS A 180 -15.23 -1.77 -20.59
N LEU A 181 -14.17 -1.23 -19.98
CA LEU A 181 -14.26 0.08 -19.33
C LEU A 181 -14.72 1.04 -20.41
N ASP A 182 -15.90 1.60 -20.28
CA ASP A 182 -16.28 2.75 -21.07
C ASP A 182 -15.20 3.80 -20.80
N LYS A 183 -14.64 4.38 -21.87
CA LYS A 183 -13.58 5.39 -21.73
C LYS A 183 -14.03 6.45 -20.72
N LEU A 184 -13.20 6.68 -19.69
CA LEU A 184 -13.48 7.70 -18.66
C LEU A 184 -13.51 9.11 -19.26
N TYR A 185 -12.67 9.34 -20.29
CA TYR A 185 -12.58 10.61 -20.98
C TYR A 185 -12.49 10.40 -22.51
N ASN A 186 -12.89 11.42 -23.27
CA ASN A 186 -12.77 11.45 -24.73
C ASN A 186 -11.43 12.01 -25.22
N PHE A 187 -10.44 12.14 -24.32
CA PHE A 187 -9.10 12.64 -24.61
C PHE A 187 -8.05 11.76 -23.93
N ASP A 188 -6.85 11.73 -24.45
CA ASP A 188 -5.69 11.08 -23.82
C ASP A 188 -5.15 11.94 -22.69
N TYR A 189 -4.69 11.30 -21.60
CA TYR A 189 -4.30 12.01 -20.39
C TYR A 189 -3.19 11.32 -19.60
N TYR A 190 -2.50 12.12 -18.79
CA TYR A 190 -1.68 11.65 -17.67
C TYR A 190 -2.51 11.65 -16.39
N TYR A 191 -2.41 10.59 -15.59
CA TYR A 191 -3.09 10.54 -14.31
C TYR A 191 -2.15 10.99 -13.19
N ALA A 192 -2.59 11.93 -12.34
CA ALA A 192 -1.73 12.48 -11.30
C ALA A 192 -2.40 12.53 -9.94
N THR A 193 -1.61 12.26 -8.86
CA THR A 193 -1.98 12.51 -7.46
C THR A 193 -0.76 12.78 -6.60
N LEU A 194 -0.88 13.74 -5.67
CA LEU A 194 0.19 14.17 -4.76
C LEU A 194 -0.35 14.39 -3.36
N HIS A 195 0.43 13.96 -2.35
CA HIS A 195 0.05 14.12 -0.94
C HIS A 195 1.24 14.16 0.03
N ARG A 196 2.47 13.94 -0.42
CA ARG A 196 3.62 13.96 0.47
C ARG A 196 3.93 15.37 0.98
N PRO A 197 4.24 15.53 2.30
CA PRO A 197 4.46 16.83 2.92
C PRO A 197 5.44 17.72 2.15
N TYR A 198 6.57 17.18 1.75
CA TYR A 198 7.61 17.92 1.04
C TYR A 198 7.20 18.43 -0.35
N ASN A 199 6.16 17.86 -0.97
CA ASN A 199 5.60 18.34 -2.23
C ASN A 199 4.43 19.32 -2.06
N VAL A 200 3.61 19.14 -1.00
CA VAL A 200 2.33 19.85 -0.89
C VAL A 200 2.25 20.84 0.27
N ASP A 201 3.14 20.75 1.28
CA ASP A 201 3.10 21.64 2.45
C ASP A 201 3.91 22.96 2.26
N ASN A 202 4.57 23.11 1.13
CA ASN A 202 5.24 24.35 0.73
C ASN A 202 4.52 24.92 -0.50
N LYS A 203 4.09 26.20 -0.42
CA LYS A 203 3.36 26.86 -1.50
C LYS A 203 4.13 26.92 -2.80
N ASP A 204 5.40 27.33 -2.73
CA ASP A 204 6.21 27.53 -3.94
C ASP A 204 6.48 26.20 -4.65
N ARG A 205 6.75 25.15 -3.87
CA ARG A 205 6.92 23.79 -4.41
C ARG A 205 5.65 23.28 -5.09
N LEU A 206 4.51 23.43 -4.45
CA LEU A 206 3.22 23.01 -5.01
C LEU A 206 2.87 23.78 -6.28
N MET A 207 3.12 25.09 -6.31
CA MET A 207 2.96 25.93 -7.49
C MET A 207 3.87 25.48 -8.62
N GLN A 208 5.18 25.25 -8.36
CA GLN A 208 6.13 24.75 -9.37
C GLN A 208 5.65 23.42 -9.98
N ILE A 209 5.08 22.53 -9.16
CA ILE A 209 4.53 21.27 -9.67
C ILE A 209 3.36 21.54 -10.59
N PHE A 210 2.38 22.36 -10.18
CA PHE A 210 1.24 22.69 -11.05
C PHE A 210 1.68 23.41 -12.34
N ASP A 211 2.65 24.33 -12.28
CA ASP A 211 3.19 24.99 -13.45
C ASP A 211 3.76 23.98 -14.44
N VAL A 212 4.54 23.01 -13.98
CA VAL A 212 5.11 21.95 -14.84
C VAL A 212 4.01 21.05 -15.41
N LEU A 213 3.07 20.59 -14.57
CA LEU A 213 1.95 19.75 -15.03
C LEU A 213 1.11 20.47 -16.09
N ASN A 214 0.93 21.79 -15.97
CA ASN A 214 0.17 22.59 -16.92
C ASN A 214 0.86 22.74 -18.29
N THR A 215 2.17 22.48 -18.37
CA THR A 215 2.95 22.58 -19.62
C THR A 215 3.13 21.26 -20.36
N LEU A 216 2.58 20.15 -19.83
CA LEU A 216 2.67 18.84 -20.47
C LEU A 216 1.87 18.81 -21.78
N ASP A 217 2.25 17.93 -22.69
CA ASP A 217 1.68 17.79 -24.04
C ASP A 217 0.29 17.15 -24.08
N HIS A 218 -0.11 16.43 -23.00
CA HIS A 218 -1.45 15.90 -22.82
C HIS A 218 -2.11 16.45 -21.56
N LYS A 219 -3.44 16.39 -21.49
CA LYS A 219 -4.20 16.76 -20.29
C LYS A 219 -3.72 15.97 -19.08
N VAL A 220 -3.76 16.60 -17.92
CA VAL A 220 -3.47 15.95 -16.64
C VAL A 220 -4.76 15.82 -15.85
N VAL A 221 -5.24 14.61 -15.66
CA VAL A 221 -6.35 14.32 -14.72
C VAL A 221 -5.75 14.21 -13.32
N PHE A 222 -5.98 15.22 -12.51
CA PHE A 222 -5.41 15.36 -11.18
C PHE A 222 -6.42 14.99 -10.10
N ALA A 223 -6.29 13.78 -9.53
CA ALA A 223 -7.08 13.36 -8.38
C ALA A 223 -6.54 14.02 -7.11
N ILE A 224 -7.23 15.07 -6.65
CA ILE A 224 -6.77 15.89 -5.54
C ILE A 224 -6.93 15.17 -4.22
N HIS A 225 -5.80 14.85 -3.58
CA HIS A 225 -5.81 14.24 -2.25
C HIS A 225 -6.30 15.25 -1.19
N PRO A 226 -7.01 14.84 -0.11
CA PRO A 226 -7.54 15.74 0.91
C PRO A 226 -6.50 16.70 1.49
N ARG A 227 -5.28 16.23 1.80
CA ARG A 227 -4.18 17.08 2.27
C ARG A 227 -3.84 18.18 1.26
N THR A 228 -3.74 17.82 0.01
CA THR A 228 -3.42 18.77 -1.09
C THR A 228 -4.54 19.77 -1.27
N LYS A 229 -5.80 19.32 -1.20
CA LYS A 229 -7.00 20.19 -1.27
C LYS A 229 -7.01 21.24 -0.15
N VAL A 230 -6.70 20.82 1.08
CA VAL A 230 -6.58 21.74 2.23
C VAL A 230 -5.48 22.78 1.97
N ASN A 231 -4.31 22.36 1.49
CA ASN A 231 -3.19 23.27 1.23
C ASN A 231 -3.45 24.20 0.05
N VAL A 232 -4.10 23.74 -1.01
CA VAL A 232 -4.55 24.59 -2.13
C VAL A 232 -5.46 25.72 -1.59
N GLY A 233 -6.42 25.40 -0.75
CA GLY A 233 -7.28 26.40 -0.10
C GLY A 233 -6.50 27.35 0.81
N LYS A 234 -5.63 26.82 1.68
CA LYS A 234 -4.78 27.60 2.59
C LYS A 234 -3.87 28.61 1.85
N TYR A 235 -3.30 28.17 0.73
CA TYR A 235 -2.40 29.00 -0.06
C TYR A 235 -3.12 29.89 -1.08
N GLN A 236 -4.45 29.81 -1.17
CA GLN A 236 -5.28 30.55 -2.12
C GLN A 236 -4.82 30.32 -3.58
N ILE A 237 -4.50 29.07 -3.93
CA ILE A 237 -4.12 28.69 -5.28
C ILE A 237 -5.40 28.56 -6.12
N ASP A 238 -5.48 29.36 -7.16
CA ASP A 238 -6.58 29.30 -8.13
C ASP A 238 -6.27 28.24 -9.19
N LEU A 239 -6.85 27.05 -9.02
CA LEU A 239 -6.65 25.90 -9.92
C LEU A 239 -7.24 26.14 -11.33
N SER A 240 -8.18 27.07 -11.50
CA SER A 240 -8.77 27.38 -12.81
C SER A 240 -7.77 28.00 -13.81
N LYS A 241 -6.65 28.51 -13.29
CA LYS A 241 -5.56 29.07 -14.13
C LYS A 241 -4.72 28.01 -14.85
N PHE A 242 -4.84 26.75 -14.44
CA PHE A 242 -4.09 25.63 -15.02
C PHE A 242 -4.98 24.88 -16.02
N GLU A 243 -5.15 25.45 -17.21
CA GLU A 243 -6.10 24.96 -18.24
C GLU A 243 -5.84 23.50 -18.66
N ASN A 244 -4.59 23.03 -18.54
CA ASN A 244 -4.22 21.66 -18.89
C ASN A 244 -4.50 20.65 -17.77
N ILE A 245 -4.84 21.12 -16.54
CA ILE A 245 -5.10 20.27 -15.39
C ILE A 245 -6.59 20.11 -15.17
N HIS A 246 -7.10 18.91 -15.37
CA HIS A 246 -8.47 18.53 -15.03
C HIS A 246 -8.53 17.99 -13.62
N VAL A 247 -8.96 18.83 -12.66
CA VAL A 247 -9.01 18.46 -11.24
C VAL A 247 -10.27 17.64 -10.96
N ILE A 248 -10.09 16.48 -10.34
CA ILE A 248 -11.17 15.61 -9.86
C ILE A 248 -11.01 15.35 -8.36
N GLU A 249 -12.10 14.96 -7.70
CA GLU A 249 -12.05 14.57 -6.30
C GLU A 249 -11.20 13.30 -6.10
N SER A 250 -10.79 13.05 -4.84
CA SER A 250 -10.09 11.82 -4.46
C SER A 250 -10.92 10.60 -4.87
N GLN A 251 -10.29 9.64 -5.53
CA GLN A 251 -10.95 8.47 -6.09
C GLN A 251 -10.92 7.27 -5.14
N SER A 252 -11.91 6.39 -5.28
CA SER A 252 -11.86 5.07 -4.64
C SER A 252 -10.73 4.21 -5.21
N TYR A 253 -10.35 3.13 -4.53
CA TYR A 253 -9.24 2.27 -4.95
C TYR A 253 -9.40 1.75 -6.38
N PHE A 254 -10.55 1.14 -6.69
CA PHE A 254 -10.81 0.60 -8.02
C PHE A 254 -10.90 1.68 -9.09
N LYS A 255 -11.50 2.81 -8.79
CA LYS A 255 -11.50 3.95 -9.72
C LYS A 255 -10.11 4.52 -9.99
N ASN A 256 -9.21 4.48 -8.99
CA ASN A 256 -7.80 4.81 -9.24
C ASN A 256 -7.17 3.82 -10.23
N LEU A 257 -7.44 2.50 -10.09
CA LEU A 257 -6.95 1.51 -11.06
C LEU A 257 -7.50 1.74 -12.47
N ASP A 258 -8.77 2.13 -12.60
CA ASP A 258 -9.37 2.49 -13.90
C ASP A 258 -8.64 3.67 -14.52
N HIS A 259 -8.42 4.75 -13.76
CA HIS A 259 -7.68 5.92 -14.24
C HIS A 259 -6.24 5.59 -14.64
N ILE A 260 -5.55 4.76 -13.85
CA ILE A 260 -4.19 4.30 -14.18
C ILE A 260 -4.23 3.50 -15.49
N THR A 261 -5.17 2.55 -15.61
CA THR A 261 -5.29 1.67 -16.77
C THR A 261 -5.52 2.44 -18.07
N GLU A 262 -6.33 3.49 -18.04
CA GLU A 262 -6.63 4.30 -19.21
C GLU A 262 -5.62 5.41 -19.50
N SER A 263 -4.81 5.80 -18.50
CA SER A 263 -3.83 6.88 -18.68
C SER A 263 -2.68 6.49 -19.60
N LEU A 264 -2.03 7.48 -20.19
CA LEU A 264 -0.76 7.31 -20.93
C LEU A 264 0.39 7.04 -19.97
N ALA A 265 0.41 7.74 -18.84
CA ALA A 265 1.40 7.59 -17.78
C ALA A 265 0.85 8.12 -16.46
N VAL A 266 1.53 7.80 -15.37
CA VAL A 266 1.17 8.21 -14.01
C VAL A 266 2.23 9.15 -13.43
N ILE A 267 1.79 10.22 -12.75
CA ILE A 267 2.64 11.15 -12.02
C ILE A 267 2.21 11.12 -10.55
N THR A 268 3.09 10.69 -9.65
CA THR A 268 2.68 10.51 -8.25
C THR A 268 3.83 10.66 -7.27
N ASP A 269 3.51 10.83 -5.99
CA ASP A 269 4.42 10.66 -4.86
C ASP A 269 3.99 9.52 -3.92
N SER A 270 2.97 8.76 -4.33
CA SER A 270 2.44 7.61 -3.59
C SER A 270 3.29 6.36 -3.79
N GLY A 271 3.68 5.68 -2.70
CA GLY A 271 4.38 4.39 -2.77
C GLY A 271 3.54 3.29 -3.43
N GLY A 272 2.25 3.19 -3.08
CA GLY A 272 1.34 2.18 -3.66
C GLY A 272 1.17 2.35 -5.17
N MET A 273 0.92 3.57 -5.62
CA MET A 273 0.70 3.85 -7.05
C MET A 273 1.91 3.56 -7.92
N GLN A 274 3.13 3.62 -7.41
CA GLN A 274 4.34 3.19 -8.15
C GLN A 274 4.23 1.72 -8.54
N LYS A 275 3.84 0.84 -7.61
CA LYS A 275 3.65 -0.59 -7.87
C LYS A 275 2.44 -0.85 -8.76
N GLU A 276 1.30 -0.21 -8.46
CA GLU A 276 0.07 -0.33 -9.24
C GLU A 276 0.30 0.06 -10.71
N SER A 277 0.99 1.17 -10.95
CA SER A 277 1.37 1.60 -12.31
C SER A 277 2.25 0.56 -13.00
N TYR A 278 3.23 0.00 -12.28
CA TYR A 278 4.11 -1.03 -12.80
C TYR A 278 3.34 -2.30 -13.21
N TRP A 279 2.43 -2.79 -12.35
CA TRP A 279 1.62 -3.98 -12.64
C TRP A 279 0.62 -3.77 -13.77
N LEU A 280 0.16 -2.53 -13.95
CA LEU A 280 -0.73 -2.12 -15.06
C LEU A 280 0.04 -1.70 -16.32
N LEU A 281 1.35 -1.94 -16.37
CA LEU A 281 2.24 -1.68 -17.51
C LEU A 281 2.23 -0.20 -17.94
N LYS A 282 2.13 0.71 -16.95
CA LYS A 282 2.12 2.15 -17.18
C LYS A 282 3.43 2.79 -16.74
N LYS A 283 3.95 3.68 -17.58
CA LYS A 283 5.06 4.57 -17.19
C LYS A 283 4.66 5.32 -15.93
N CYS A 284 5.57 5.34 -14.94
CA CYS A 284 5.41 6.14 -13.74
C CYS A 284 6.50 7.21 -13.65
N VAL A 285 6.13 8.42 -13.27
CA VAL A 285 7.06 9.48 -12.87
C VAL A 285 6.77 9.79 -11.40
N THR A 286 7.74 9.49 -10.56
CA THR A 286 7.58 9.62 -9.12
C THR A 286 8.26 10.89 -8.62
N ILE A 287 7.47 11.85 -8.07
CA ILE A 287 8.00 13.12 -7.53
C ILE A 287 8.54 12.87 -6.11
N ARG A 288 9.69 12.19 -6.05
CA ARG A 288 10.42 11.85 -4.83
C ARG A 288 11.93 11.82 -5.08
N SER A 289 12.73 12.06 -4.04
CA SER A 289 14.20 11.89 -4.07
C SER A 289 14.62 10.42 -3.97
N GLU A 290 13.78 9.58 -3.34
CA GLU A 290 14.05 8.16 -3.07
C GLU A 290 12.76 7.33 -3.12
N THR A 291 12.89 6.02 -3.25
CA THR A 291 11.78 5.08 -3.16
C THR A 291 12.21 3.77 -2.52
N GLU A 292 11.32 3.19 -1.74
CA GLU A 292 11.41 1.83 -1.21
C GLU A 292 11.22 0.75 -2.30
N TRP A 293 10.66 1.12 -3.44
CA TRP A 293 10.33 0.22 -4.56
C TRP A 293 11.35 0.34 -5.69
N THR A 294 12.63 0.12 -5.36
CA THR A 294 13.77 0.31 -6.27
C THR A 294 13.68 -0.57 -7.52
N GLU A 295 13.04 -1.74 -7.40
CA GLU A 295 12.83 -2.65 -8.53
C GLU A 295 11.96 -2.03 -9.62
N THR A 296 11.02 -1.13 -9.28
CA THR A 296 10.18 -0.44 -10.28
C THR A 296 10.96 0.51 -11.17
N LEU A 297 12.15 0.95 -10.72
CA LEU A 297 13.02 1.84 -11.49
C LEU A 297 13.71 1.13 -12.68
N ARG A 298 13.68 -0.19 -12.70
CA ARG A 298 14.30 -0.98 -13.77
C ARG A 298 13.63 -0.68 -15.10
N HIS A 299 14.45 -0.65 -16.16
CA HIS A 299 13.99 -0.49 -17.54
C HIS A 299 13.20 0.80 -17.83
N ASP A 300 13.42 1.83 -17.02
CA ASP A 300 12.74 3.12 -17.13
C ASP A 300 11.21 3.05 -16.89
N ALA A 301 10.71 2.00 -16.26
CA ALA A 301 9.28 1.84 -15.97
C ALA A 301 8.79 2.89 -14.96
N ASN A 302 9.60 3.17 -13.94
CA ASN A 302 9.40 4.30 -13.02
C ASN A 302 10.67 5.18 -13.04
N THR A 303 10.48 6.50 -12.97
CA THR A 303 11.59 7.47 -12.93
C THR A 303 11.36 8.44 -11.79
N LEU A 304 12.37 8.60 -10.93
CA LEU A 304 12.32 9.59 -9.85
C LEU A 304 12.68 10.97 -10.41
N VAL A 305 11.85 11.97 -10.10
CA VAL A 305 12.09 13.37 -10.41
C VAL A 305 11.82 14.18 -9.16
N PHE A 306 12.80 14.87 -8.62
CA PHE A 306 12.61 15.66 -7.39
C PHE A 306 13.14 17.09 -7.50
N GLU A 307 14.44 17.27 -7.71
CA GLU A 307 15.07 18.59 -7.70
C GLU A 307 14.63 19.42 -8.91
N ASN A 308 14.75 18.89 -10.11
CA ASN A 308 14.40 19.57 -11.35
C ASN A 308 13.08 19.04 -11.92
N LEU A 309 11.97 19.65 -11.52
CA LEU A 309 10.63 19.23 -11.95
C LEU A 309 10.40 19.30 -13.47
N LYS A 310 11.15 20.12 -14.19
CA LYS A 310 11.07 20.21 -15.67
C LYS A 310 11.48 18.91 -16.35
N ASP A 311 12.25 18.06 -15.67
CA ASP A 311 12.62 16.74 -16.21
C ASP A 311 11.41 15.83 -16.41
N ILE A 312 10.27 16.10 -15.76
CA ILE A 312 9.00 15.37 -15.99
C ILE A 312 8.67 15.38 -17.47
N GLN A 313 8.78 16.53 -18.15
CA GLN A 313 8.51 16.66 -19.59
C GLN A 313 9.40 15.76 -20.45
N ASN A 314 10.66 15.57 -20.02
CA ASN A 314 11.63 14.78 -20.75
C ASN A 314 11.43 13.27 -20.57
N VAL A 315 10.99 12.85 -19.38
CA VAL A 315 10.96 11.42 -19.01
C VAL A 315 9.59 10.77 -19.17
N ILE A 316 8.50 11.55 -19.15
CA ILE A 316 7.14 10.99 -19.17
C ILE A 316 6.81 10.28 -20.48
N ASN A 317 7.34 10.76 -21.58
CA ASN A 317 7.15 10.21 -22.93
C ASN A 317 8.17 9.12 -23.28
N LEU A 318 9.15 8.86 -22.41
CA LEU A 318 10.09 7.77 -22.64
C LEU A 318 9.41 6.43 -22.35
N ALA A 319 9.15 5.68 -23.40
CA ALA A 319 8.56 4.34 -23.28
C ALA A 319 9.47 3.45 -22.41
N PRO A 320 8.92 2.74 -21.42
CA PRO A 320 9.68 1.73 -20.69
C PRO A 320 10.21 0.66 -21.64
N LYS A 321 11.47 0.26 -21.46
CA LYS A 321 12.10 -0.79 -22.29
C LYS A 321 11.46 -2.15 -22.10
N LYS A 322 11.01 -2.41 -20.88
CA LYS A 322 10.39 -3.67 -20.48
C LYS A 322 9.68 -3.51 -19.14
N PHE A 323 8.61 -4.28 -18.93
CA PHE A 323 8.08 -4.58 -17.59
C PHE A 323 8.41 -6.04 -17.28
N ASP A 324 8.86 -6.30 -16.06
CA ASP A 324 9.13 -7.67 -15.61
C ASP A 324 7.89 -8.22 -14.92
N ASP A 325 7.18 -9.13 -15.60
CA ASP A 325 5.94 -9.70 -15.09
C ASP A 325 6.14 -10.54 -13.82
N SER A 326 7.35 -11.03 -13.59
CA SER A 326 7.70 -11.82 -12.41
C SER A 326 7.95 -10.94 -11.18
N LEU A 327 8.16 -9.65 -11.38
CA LEU A 327 8.43 -8.73 -10.28
C LEU A 327 7.21 -8.66 -9.36
N TYR A 328 7.44 -8.93 -8.08
CA TYR A 328 6.41 -9.03 -7.05
C TYR A 328 5.44 -10.21 -7.22
N GLY A 329 5.87 -11.31 -7.86
CA GLY A 329 5.06 -12.53 -8.03
C GLY A 329 4.10 -12.50 -9.23
N TYR A 330 3.19 -13.46 -9.29
CA TYR A 330 2.33 -13.71 -10.45
C TYR A 330 0.83 -13.51 -10.17
N GLY A 331 0.45 -12.84 -9.09
CA GLY A 331 -0.95 -12.61 -8.73
C GLY A 331 -1.62 -13.82 -8.05
N ASN A 332 -0.82 -14.65 -7.40
CA ASN A 332 -1.28 -15.82 -6.62
C ASN A 332 -0.68 -15.85 -5.20
N THR A 333 -0.23 -14.71 -4.73
CA THR A 333 0.43 -14.54 -3.43
C THR A 333 -0.46 -14.98 -2.27
N GLY A 334 -1.74 -14.59 -2.29
CA GLY A 334 -2.70 -15.00 -1.26
C GLY A 334 -2.84 -16.51 -1.16
N SER A 335 -2.92 -17.22 -2.29
CA SER A 335 -2.98 -18.68 -2.32
C SER A 335 -1.70 -19.31 -1.77
N GLN A 336 -0.52 -18.80 -2.13
CA GLN A 336 0.76 -19.30 -1.60
C GLN A 336 0.87 -19.10 -0.09
N ILE A 337 0.41 -17.97 0.44
CA ILE A 337 0.36 -17.70 1.89
C ILE A 337 -0.54 -18.72 2.58
N VAL A 338 -1.79 -18.88 2.13
CA VAL A 338 -2.77 -19.79 2.71
C VAL A 338 -2.26 -21.24 2.70
N ASP A 339 -1.77 -21.71 1.56
CA ASP A 339 -1.27 -23.08 1.41
C ASP A 339 -0.03 -23.32 2.30
N THR A 340 0.85 -22.33 2.45
CA THR A 340 2.02 -22.41 3.34
C THR A 340 1.58 -22.50 4.81
N LEU A 341 0.61 -21.68 5.23
CA LEU A 341 0.11 -21.70 6.61
C LEU A 341 -0.57 -23.04 6.95
N ILE A 342 -1.40 -23.58 6.06
CA ILE A 342 -2.06 -24.88 6.25
C ILE A 342 -1.01 -25.99 6.38
N ASN A 343 -0.01 -26.02 5.48
CA ASN A 343 1.03 -27.05 5.50
C ASN A 343 1.91 -26.97 6.75
N ASN A 344 2.23 -25.77 7.24
CA ASN A 344 3.01 -25.59 8.47
C ASN A 344 2.20 -25.97 9.71
N TYR A 345 0.91 -25.65 9.74
CA TYR A 345 0.03 -26.05 10.84
C TYR A 345 -0.10 -27.56 10.96
N GLN A 346 -0.29 -28.26 9.85
CA GLN A 346 -0.38 -29.73 9.81
C GLN A 346 0.91 -30.43 10.27
N LYS A 347 2.09 -29.84 10.00
CA LYS A 347 3.37 -30.38 10.47
C LYS A 347 3.57 -30.24 11.96
N ASN A 348 2.98 -29.24 12.60
CA ASN A 348 3.09 -29.01 14.03
C ASN A 348 2.12 -29.90 14.85
N LEU A 349 1.14 -30.52 14.20
CA LEU A 349 0.18 -31.44 14.82
C LEU A 349 0.66 -32.92 14.79
N ASN A 350 1.65 -33.25 13.97
CA ASN A 350 2.28 -34.54 13.83
C ASN A 350 3.64 -34.58 14.53
#